data_2b7d7b5e38889747a1573bd89f7d760b
#
_entry.id   2b7d7b5e38889747a1573bd89f7d760b
#
_cell.length_a   1.000
_cell.length_b   1.000
_cell.length_c   1.000
_cell.angle_alpha   90.00
_cell.angle_beta   90.00
_cell.angle_gamma   90.00
#
_symmetry.space_group_name_H-M   'P 1'
#
loop_
_entity.id
_entity.type
_entity.pdbx_description
1 polymer ?
#
loop_
_entity_poly.entity_id
_entity_poly.type
_entity_poly.pdbx_seq_one_letter_code
_entity_poly.pdbx_strand_id
1 'polypeptide(L)'
;EALVGVETAAMKAEREAAHEELKLKANLMEREELILERVGLKAVQINWAQIGEAEGQRPDDLTRIQGLDEFSQKKLNVLGIHTFDQISKMDPVTAEVVNDAMEFTPGRVTKMMWVQQSVQLMAERGR
;
A
#
# COMPACT_ATOMS: atom_id res chain seq x y z
N GLU A 1 -24.13 44.50 20.16
CA GLU A 1 -25.12 43.89 19.57
C GLU A 1 -25.26 42.40 19.49
N ALA A 2 -26.46 42.02 19.22
CA ALA A 2 -26.85 40.62 19.18
C ALA A 2 -26.15 39.82 18.11
N LEU A 3 -25.61 40.50 17.11
CA LEU A 3 -24.91 39.81 16.01
C LEU A 3 -23.47 39.43 16.30
N VAL A 4 -22.90 39.96 17.38
CA VAL A 4 -21.55 39.62 17.73
C VAL A 4 -21.50 38.18 18.27
N GLY A 5 -20.75 37.34 17.61
CA GLY A 5 -20.66 35.95 17.98
C GLY A 5 -21.76 35.05 17.45
N VAL A 6 -22.72 35.63 16.73
CA VAL A 6 -23.81 34.83 16.16
C VAL A 6 -23.32 34.20 14.83
N GLU A 7 -23.44 32.91 14.76
CA GLU A 7 -23.07 32.16 13.56
C GLU A 7 -24.22 32.20 12.56
N THR A 8 -23.94 32.54 11.30
CA THR A 8 -24.96 32.50 10.25
C THR A 8 -25.22 31.04 9.85
N ALA A 9 -26.36 30.80 9.20
CA ALA A 9 -26.69 29.47 8.71
C ALA A 9 -25.65 28.95 7.72
N ALA A 10 -25.10 29.84 6.88
CA ALA A 10 -24.06 29.47 5.92
C ALA A 10 -22.77 29.09 6.63
N MET A 11 -22.36 29.84 7.64
CA MET A 11 -21.14 29.56 8.41
C MET A 11 -21.27 28.25 9.18
N LYS A 12 -22.43 27.97 9.73
CA LYS A 12 -22.72 26.73 10.42
C LYS A 12 -22.65 25.55 9.47
N ALA A 13 -23.23 25.69 8.28
CA ALA A 13 -23.21 24.62 7.28
C ALA A 13 -21.79 24.32 6.80
N GLU A 14 -20.96 25.35 6.59
CA GLU A 14 -19.56 25.17 6.21
C GLU A 14 -18.78 24.46 7.29
N ARG A 15 -18.97 24.82 8.54
CA ARG A 15 -18.29 24.19 9.65
C ARG A 15 -18.67 22.72 9.80
N GLU A 16 -19.95 22.41 9.65
CA GLU A 16 -20.44 21.04 9.72
C GLU A 16 -19.92 20.19 8.57
N ALA A 17 -19.88 20.76 7.35
CA ALA A 17 -19.35 20.07 6.19
C ALA A 17 -17.86 19.77 6.37
N ALA A 18 -17.08 20.73 6.86
CA ALA A 18 -15.66 20.52 7.13
C ALA A 18 -15.44 19.47 8.21
N HIS A 19 -16.27 19.46 9.25
CA HIS A 19 -16.21 18.47 10.31
C HIS A 19 -16.47 17.06 9.78
N GLU A 20 -17.49 16.90 8.93
CA GLU A 20 -17.83 15.63 8.31
C GLU A 20 -16.70 15.14 7.40
N GLU A 21 -16.08 16.05 6.64
CA GLU A 21 -14.96 15.71 5.78
C GLU A 21 -13.77 15.21 6.58
N LEU A 22 -13.43 15.87 7.68
CA LEU A 22 -12.36 15.44 8.57
C LEU A 22 -12.65 14.09 9.21
N LYS A 23 -13.90 13.86 9.59
CA LYS A 23 -14.32 12.58 10.16
C LYS A 23 -14.20 11.46 9.15
N LEU A 24 -14.58 11.71 7.89
CA LEU A 24 -14.44 10.71 6.83
C LEU A 24 -12.97 10.38 6.56
N LYS A 25 -12.09 11.37 6.55
CA LYS A 25 -10.66 11.15 6.38
C LYS A 25 -10.09 10.31 7.52
N ALA A 26 -10.46 10.64 8.75
CA ALA A 26 -10.01 9.89 9.92
C ALA A 26 -10.48 8.42 9.85
N ASN A 27 -11.72 8.19 9.43
CA ASN A 27 -12.27 6.85 9.28
C ASN A 27 -11.55 6.06 8.19
N LEU A 28 -11.19 6.70 7.07
CA LEU A 28 -10.45 6.05 5.99
C LEU A 28 -9.05 5.67 6.44
N MET A 29 -8.36 6.55 7.15
CA MET A 29 -7.02 6.29 7.68
C MET A 29 -7.05 5.13 8.68
N GLU A 30 -8.05 5.10 9.54
CA GLU A 30 -8.23 4.02 10.49
C GLU A 30 -8.45 2.69 9.79
N ARG A 31 -9.25 2.68 8.73
CA ARG A 31 -9.48 1.47 7.92
C ARG A 31 -8.20 1.00 7.27
N GLU A 32 -7.41 1.92 6.71
CA GLU A 32 -6.14 1.58 6.10
C GLU A 32 -5.17 0.97 7.12
N GLU A 33 -5.10 1.55 8.32
CA GLU A 33 -4.26 1.02 9.40
C GLU A 33 -4.67 -0.40 9.79
N LEU A 34 -5.96 -0.67 9.88
CA LEU A 34 -6.47 -2.00 10.21
C LEU A 34 -6.15 -3.00 9.10
N ILE A 35 -6.27 -2.58 7.84
CA ILE A 35 -5.91 -3.43 6.71
C ILE A 35 -4.42 -3.75 6.74
N LEU A 36 -3.56 -2.74 6.97
CA LEU A 36 -2.12 -2.94 7.03
C LEU A 36 -1.72 -3.88 8.17
N GLU A 37 -2.36 -3.74 9.32
CA GLU A 37 -2.12 -4.63 10.45
C GLU A 37 -2.48 -6.08 10.11
N ARG A 38 -3.63 -6.28 9.49
CA ARG A 38 -4.09 -7.60 9.05
C ARG A 38 -3.18 -8.19 7.99
N VAL A 39 -2.78 -7.37 7.00
CA VAL A 39 -1.86 -7.78 5.94
C VAL A 39 -0.51 -8.20 6.55
N GLY A 40 0.03 -7.39 7.44
CA GLY A 40 1.32 -7.66 8.07
C GLY A 40 1.39 -9.00 8.79
N LEU A 41 0.29 -9.44 9.39
CA LEU A 41 0.21 -10.73 10.07
C LEU A 41 0.38 -11.91 9.11
N LYS A 42 0.15 -11.71 7.82
CA LYS A 42 0.26 -12.76 6.81
C LYS A 42 1.69 -12.91 6.29
N ALA A 43 2.62 -12.09 6.74
CA ALA A 43 4.03 -12.17 6.34
C ALA A 43 4.64 -13.56 6.58
N VAL A 44 4.16 -14.27 7.59
CA VAL A 44 4.64 -15.62 7.92
C VAL A 44 4.35 -16.65 6.80
N GLN A 45 3.43 -16.33 5.90
CA GLN A 45 3.07 -17.23 4.80
C GLN A 45 4.00 -17.13 3.60
N ILE A 46 4.85 -16.09 3.58
CA ILE A 46 5.72 -15.81 2.44
C ILE A 46 6.98 -16.68 2.52
N ASN A 47 7.40 -17.20 1.38
CA ASN A 47 8.64 -17.97 1.28
C ASN A 47 9.85 -17.04 1.25
N TRP A 48 10.29 -16.60 2.41
CA TRP A 48 11.42 -15.67 2.56
C TRP A 48 12.75 -16.27 2.09
N ALA A 49 12.88 -17.58 2.15
CA ALA A 49 14.08 -18.26 1.64
C ALA A 49 14.23 -18.05 0.13
N GLN A 50 13.12 -17.92 -0.59
CA GLN A 50 13.12 -17.69 -2.03
C GLN A 50 13.40 -16.24 -2.39
N ILE A 51 12.67 -15.29 -1.77
CA ILE A 51 12.78 -13.89 -2.18
C ILE A 51 13.79 -13.09 -1.37
N GLY A 52 14.20 -13.58 -0.23
CA GLY A 52 15.13 -12.90 0.66
C GLY A 52 14.47 -11.82 1.49
N GLU A 53 15.16 -11.40 2.52
CA GLU A 53 14.71 -10.32 3.41
C GLU A 53 15.36 -9.00 2.99
N ALA A 54 14.65 -7.90 3.26
CA ALA A 54 15.12 -6.56 2.89
C ALA A 54 16.11 -5.97 3.89
N GLU A 55 16.41 -6.66 4.98
CA GLU A 55 17.29 -6.15 6.03
C GLU A 55 18.65 -5.75 5.46
N GLY A 56 19.08 -4.54 5.78
CA GLY A 56 20.35 -4.02 5.28
C GLY A 56 20.31 -3.51 3.84
N GLN A 57 19.18 -3.60 3.16
CA GLN A 57 19.03 -3.14 1.79
C GLN A 57 18.31 -1.80 1.75
N ARG A 58 18.67 -0.97 0.77
CA ARG A 58 18.01 0.30 0.56
C ARG A 58 16.64 0.06 -0.07
N PRO A 59 15.56 0.60 0.50
CA PRO A 59 14.21 0.41 -0.07
C PRO A 59 14.07 1.08 -1.44
N ASP A 60 13.32 0.44 -2.32
CA ASP A 60 12.98 0.98 -3.63
C ASP A 60 11.61 1.64 -3.59
N ASP A 61 11.37 2.55 -4.53
CA ASP A 61 10.06 3.11 -4.75
C ASP A 61 9.25 2.13 -5.59
N LEU A 62 8.47 1.29 -4.93
CA LEU A 62 7.71 0.23 -5.59
C LEU A 62 6.55 0.78 -6.43
N THR A 63 6.16 2.04 -6.22
CA THR A 63 5.10 2.66 -7.03
C THR A 63 5.52 2.88 -8.49
N ARG A 64 6.79 2.69 -8.81
CA ARG A 64 7.26 2.70 -10.20
C ARG A 64 6.74 1.52 -11.00
N ILE A 65 6.27 0.48 -10.33
CA ILE A 65 5.60 -0.64 -10.98
C ILE A 65 4.19 -0.19 -11.36
N GLN A 66 3.81 -0.34 -12.62
CA GLN A 66 2.48 0.01 -13.07
C GLN A 66 1.46 -0.92 -12.43
N GLY A 67 0.39 -0.34 -11.90
CA GLY A 67 -0.63 -1.08 -11.19
C GLY A 67 -0.39 -1.21 -9.70
N LEU A 68 0.71 -0.64 -9.19
CA LEU A 68 1.06 -0.65 -7.78
C LEU A 68 0.99 0.78 -7.25
N ASP A 69 -0.05 1.09 -6.50
CA ASP A 69 -0.24 2.42 -5.91
C ASP A 69 0.43 2.56 -4.55
N GLU A 70 0.34 3.74 -3.95
CA GLU A 70 0.97 4.01 -2.66
C GLU A 70 0.48 3.10 -1.55
N PHE A 71 -0.81 2.79 -1.53
CA PHE A 71 -1.36 1.91 -0.50
C PHE A 71 -0.88 0.47 -0.70
N SER A 72 -0.78 0.03 -1.94
CA SER A 72 -0.21 -1.29 -2.26
C SER A 72 1.24 -1.37 -1.81
N GLN A 73 2.01 -0.29 -1.99
CA GLN A 73 3.38 -0.23 -1.49
C GLN A 73 3.42 -0.38 0.03
N LYS A 74 2.52 0.29 0.74
CA LYS A 74 2.44 0.15 2.20
C LYS A 74 2.14 -1.29 2.61
N LYS A 75 1.25 -1.96 1.88
CA LYS A 75 0.95 -3.38 2.14
C LYS A 75 2.18 -4.26 1.96
N LEU A 76 2.92 -4.05 0.87
CA LEU A 76 4.17 -4.79 0.65
C LEU A 76 5.18 -4.51 1.76
N ASN A 77 5.31 -3.25 2.16
CA ASN A 77 6.25 -2.85 3.21
C ASN A 77 5.92 -3.49 4.56
N VAL A 78 4.65 -3.56 4.95
CA VAL A 78 4.29 -4.22 6.22
C VAL A 78 4.48 -5.72 6.17
N LEU A 79 4.47 -6.32 4.97
CA LEU A 79 4.82 -7.73 4.79
C LEU A 79 6.33 -7.95 4.93
N GLY A 80 7.13 -6.96 4.65
CA GLY A 80 8.59 -7.06 4.64
C GLY A 80 9.20 -6.99 3.26
N ILE A 81 8.40 -6.66 2.24
CA ILE A 81 8.87 -6.51 0.87
C ILE A 81 9.10 -5.02 0.59
N HIS A 82 10.34 -4.67 0.33
CA HIS A 82 10.77 -3.28 0.16
C HIS A 82 11.56 -3.04 -1.12
N THR A 83 11.93 -4.09 -1.84
CA THR A 83 12.84 -3.96 -2.99
C THR A 83 12.30 -4.65 -4.24
N PHE A 84 12.70 -4.15 -5.40
CA PHE A 84 12.42 -4.80 -6.68
C PHE A 84 13.06 -6.21 -6.72
N ASP A 85 14.23 -6.36 -6.10
CA ASP A 85 14.92 -7.64 -6.04
C ASP A 85 14.04 -8.71 -5.42
N GLN A 86 13.39 -8.40 -4.30
CA GLN A 86 12.48 -9.33 -3.64
C GLN A 86 11.31 -9.72 -4.56
N ILE A 87 10.71 -8.73 -5.21
CA ILE A 87 9.58 -8.99 -6.12
C ILE A 87 10.03 -9.81 -7.32
N SER A 88 11.21 -9.51 -7.87
CA SER A 88 11.73 -10.20 -9.05
C SER A 88 11.99 -11.69 -8.81
N LYS A 89 12.18 -12.07 -7.56
CA LYS A 89 12.47 -13.47 -7.18
C LYS A 89 11.24 -14.30 -6.88
N MET A 90 10.05 -13.72 -6.94
CA MET A 90 8.81 -14.46 -6.69
C MET A 90 8.51 -15.41 -7.85
N ASP A 91 8.30 -16.70 -7.54
CA ASP A 91 7.74 -17.63 -8.50
C ASP A 91 6.21 -17.48 -8.53
N PRO A 92 5.50 -18.15 -9.45
CA PRO A 92 4.04 -18.02 -9.53
C PRO A 92 3.31 -18.37 -8.23
N VAL A 93 3.80 -19.35 -7.49
CA VAL A 93 3.19 -19.75 -6.22
C VAL A 93 3.38 -18.65 -5.16
N THR A 94 4.59 -18.14 -5.02
CA THR A 94 4.89 -17.07 -4.07
C THR A 94 4.15 -15.79 -4.45
N ALA A 95 4.08 -15.47 -5.74
CA ALA A 95 3.34 -14.31 -6.23
C ALA A 95 1.86 -14.39 -5.82
N GLU A 96 1.25 -15.57 -5.90
CA GLU A 96 -0.13 -15.74 -5.49
C GLU A 96 -0.30 -15.67 -3.97
N VAL A 97 0.66 -16.17 -3.21
CA VAL A 97 0.66 -16.02 -1.74
C VAL A 97 0.71 -14.55 -1.35
N VAL A 98 1.57 -13.77 -1.99
CA VAL A 98 1.67 -12.31 -1.75
C VAL A 98 0.38 -11.62 -2.17
N ASN A 99 -0.16 -11.99 -3.32
CA ASN A 99 -1.43 -11.46 -3.83
C ASN A 99 -2.55 -11.65 -2.81
N ASP A 100 -2.65 -12.84 -2.27
CA ASP A 100 -3.66 -13.19 -1.27
C ASP A 100 -3.41 -12.45 0.04
N ALA A 101 -2.16 -12.37 0.47
CA ALA A 101 -1.77 -11.64 1.68
C ALA A 101 -2.14 -10.16 1.58
N MET A 102 -2.03 -9.56 0.40
CA MET A 102 -2.40 -8.17 0.13
C MET A 102 -3.91 -7.99 -0.02
N GLU A 103 -4.67 -9.06 0.01
CA GLU A 103 -6.13 -9.06 -0.14
C GLU A 103 -6.57 -8.55 -1.52
N PHE A 104 -5.82 -8.90 -2.53
CA PHE A 104 -6.17 -8.59 -3.92
C PHE A 104 -7.04 -9.67 -4.53
N THR A 105 -7.73 -9.31 -5.60
CA THR A 105 -8.42 -10.30 -6.45
C THR A 105 -7.40 -11.32 -6.93
N PRO A 106 -7.74 -12.63 -6.91
CA PRO A 106 -6.78 -13.67 -7.32
C PRO A 106 -6.14 -13.39 -8.68
N GLY A 107 -4.82 -13.61 -8.78
CA GLY A 107 -4.06 -13.45 -9.99
C GLY A 107 -3.68 -12.02 -10.36
N ARG A 108 -3.99 -11.04 -9.55
CA ARG A 108 -3.71 -9.63 -9.88
C ARG A 108 -2.22 -9.33 -10.02
N VAL A 109 -1.39 -9.83 -9.10
CA VAL A 109 0.07 -9.62 -9.14
C VAL A 109 0.66 -10.18 -10.43
N THR A 110 0.24 -11.38 -10.81
CA THR A 110 0.68 -12.04 -12.04
C THR A 110 0.16 -11.31 -13.28
N LYS A 111 -1.13 -10.96 -13.29
CA LYS A 111 -1.76 -10.28 -14.42
C LYS A 111 -1.13 -8.90 -14.67
N MET A 112 -0.77 -8.17 -13.61
CA MET A 112 -0.14 -6.87 -13.72
C MET A 112 1.36 -6.95 -13.97
N MET A 113 1.91 -8.16 -14.03
CA MET A 113 3.31 -8.41 -14.39
C MET A 113 4.32 -7.73 -13.46
N TRP A 114 4.05 -7.75 -12.18
CA TRP A 114 4.92 -7.10 -11.18
C TRP A 114 6.34 -7.68 -11.17
N VAL A 115 6.47 -8.99 -11.33
CA VAL A 115 7.77 -9.66 -11.35
C VAL A 115 8.59 -9.19 -12.55
N GLN A 116 7.99 -9.21 -13.74
CA GLN A 116 8.65 -8.80 -14.98
C GLN A 116 9.01 -7.32 -14.95
N GLN A 117 8.12 -6.48 -14.44
CA GLN A 117 8.39 -5.04 -14.29
C GLN A 117 9.56 -4.79 -13.34
N SER A 118 9.64 -5.54 -12.24
CA SER A 118 10.73 -5.41 -11.27
C SER A 118 12.07 -5.78 -11.89
N VAL A 119 12.12 -6.86 -12.66
CA VAL A 119 13.34 -7.26 -13.39
C VAL A 119 13.79 -6.14 -14.32
N GLN A 120 12.86 -5.56 -15.07
CA GLN A 120 13.16 -4.48 -16.01
C GLN A 120 13.65 -3.21 -15.29
N LEU A 121 13.00 -2.83 -14.20
CA LEU A 121 13.40 -1.65 -13.42
C LEU A 121 14.80 -1.81 -12.83
N MET A 122 15.16 -3.01 -12.40
CA MET A 122 16.50 -3.29 -11.90
C MET A 122 17.53 -3.21 -13.03
N ALA A 123 17.20 -3.71 -14.22
CA ALA A 123 18.09 -3.63 -15.38
C ALA A 123 18.34 -2.19 -15.79
N GLU A 124 17.30 -1.34 -15.78
CA GLU A 124 17.45 0.08 -16.07
C GLU A 124 18.34 0.79 -15.07
N ARG A 125 18.20 0.47 -13.78
CA ARG A 125 19.01 1.03 -12.71
C ARG A 125 20.48 0.65 -12.83
N GLY A 126 20.76 -0.54 -13.32
CA GLY A 126 22.11 -1.05 -13.46
C GLY A 126 22.91 -0.50 -14.63
N ARG A 127 22.34 0.41 -15.43
CA ARG A 127 22.99 1.00 -16.63
C ARG A 127 23.70 2.31 -16.34
#